data_6ddd0ba9f06a14322f2570c240a82d0b
#
_entry.id   6ddd0ba9f06a14322f2570c240a82d0b
#
_cell.length_a   1.000
_cell.length_b   1.000
_cell.length_c   1.000
_cell.angle_alpha   90.00
_cell.angle_beta   90.00
_cell.angle_gamma   90.00
#
_symmetry.space_group_name_H-M   'P 1'
#
loop_
_entity.id
_entity.type
_entity.pdbx_description
1 polymer ?
#
loop_
_entity_poly.entity_id
_entity_poly.type
_entity_poly.pdbx_seq_one_letter_code
_entity_poly.pdbx_strand_id
1 'polypeptide(L)'
;FSNPIKNLYYKYIVRLNPYSLKSVLSLLRKFKRQINIIKGDSNKILNDLNLDEIDYVFLDGGHKYETVKKDLELLYRVVKNNGVILCDDYNLSYAPGVKKAIDEYISINNFRLKIYNLRFAEIRNIN
;
A
#
# COMPACT_ATOMS: atom_id res chain seq x y z
N PHE A 1 -7.00 -15.53 1.78
CA PHE A 1 -7.85 -16.53 2.47
C PHE A 1 -8.09 -16.07 3.90
N SER A 2 -9.31 -15.60 4.23
CA SER A 2 -9.67 -15.18 5.57
C SER A 2 -9.75 -16.41 6.49
N ASN A 3 -8.94 -16.44 7.54
CA ASN A 3 -9.02 -17.47 8.57
C ASN A 3 -10.38 -17.37 9.29
N PRO A 4 -11.26 -18.40 9.24
CA PRO A 4 -12.60 -18.34 9.83
C PRO A 4 -12.58 -18.09 11.35
N ILE A 5 -11.57 -18.58 12.07
CA ILE A 5 -11.41 -18.35 13.51
C ILE A 5 -11.12 -16.87 13.78
N LYS A 6 -10.26 -16.24 12.98
CA LYS A 6 -9.95 -14.82 13.07
C LYS A 6 -11.20 -13.96 12.82
N ASN A 7 -12.03 -14.34 11.85
CA ASN A 7 -13.28 -13.65 11.55
C ASN A 7 -14.28 -13.78 12.72
N LEU A 8 -14.35 -14.96 13.35
CA LEU A 8 -15.21 -15.20 14.51
C LEU A 8 -14.80 -14.34 15.71
N TYR A 9 -13.47 -14.28 15.98
CA TYR A 9 -12.89 -13.43 17.02
C TYR A 9 -13.26 -11.96 16.82
N TYR A 10 -13.01 -11.41 15.62
CA TYR A 10 -13.36 -10.01 15.32
C TYR A 10 -14.86 -9.75 15.41
N LYS A 11 -15.70 -10.67 14.94
CA LYS A 11 -17.16 -10.51 14.96
C LYS A 11 -17.75 -10.55 16.36
N TYR A 12 -17.31 -11.48 17.21
CA TYR A 12 -17.98 -11.75 18.50
C TYR A 12 -17.26 -11.17 19.71
N ILE A 13 -15.94 -11.07 19.69
CA ILE A 13 -15.16 -10.54 20.82
C ILE A 13 -14.86 -9.06 20.62
N VAL A 14 -14.27 -8.70 19.48
CA VAL A 14 -13.91 -7.30 19.18
C VAL A 14 -15.13 -6.50 18.72
N ARG A 15 -16.20 -7.15 18.28
CA ARG A 15 -17.42 -6.55 17.70
C ARG A 15 -17.15 -5.60 16.54
N LEU A 16 -16.07 -5.82 15.83
CA LEU A 16 -15.64 -5.07 14.66
C LEU A 16 -15.58 -6.01 13.45
N ASN A 17 -16.09 -5.56 12.32
CA ASN A 17 -15.83 -6.20 11.04
C ASN A 17 -14.64 -5.51 10.37
N PRO A 18 -13.42 -6.09 10.38
CA PRO A 18 -12.23 -5.45 9.82
C PRO A 18 -12.32 -5.20 8.31
N TYR A 19 -13.24 -5.89 7.63
CA TYR A 19 -13.48 -5.74 6.18
C TYR A 19 -14.62 -4.75 5.87
N SER A 20 -15.20 -4.10 6.88
CA SER A 20 -16.29 -3.14 6.71
C SER A 20 -15.78 -1.70 6.72
N LEU A 21 -16.02 -0.97 5.64
CA LEU A 21 -15.72 0.46 5.57
C LEU A 21 -16.37 1.23 6.73
N LYS A 22 -17.59 0.85 7.16
CA LYS A 22 -18.26 1.45 8.30
C LYS A 22 -17.46 1.29 9.61
N SER A 23 -16.86 0.11 9.82
CA SER A 23 -16.00 -0.14 11.00
C SER A 23 -14.73 0.70 10.95
N VAL A 24 -14.09 0.80 9.79
CA VAL A 24 -12.89 1.64 9.59
C VAL A 24 -13.23 3.10 9.86
N LEU A 25 -14.31 3.62 9.29
CA LEU A 25 -14.76 5.00 9.52
C LEU A 25 -15.08 5.28 11.00
N SER A 26 -15.65 4.30 11.70
CA SER A 26 -15.93 4.41 13.14
C SER A 26 -14.65 4.51 13.96
N LEU A 27 -13.65 3.67 13.66
CA LEU A 27 -12.35 3.69 14.33
C LEU A 27 -11.60 5.02 14.08
N LEU A 28 -11.65 5.51 12.86
CA LEU A 28 -10.94 6.70 12.43
C LEU A 28 -11.72 8.00 12.70
N ARG A 29 -12.88 7.93 13.38
CA ARG A 29 -13.77 9.10 13.62
C ARG A 29 -13.04 10.30 14.24
N LYS A 30 -12.09 10.06 15.13
CA LYS A 30 -11.28 11.12 15.78
C LYS A 30 -10.41 11.90 14.78
N PHE A 31 -10.06 11.29 13.67
CA PHE A 31 -9.17 11.84 12.64
C PHE A 31 -9.91 12.25 11.37
N LYS A 32 -11.24 12.36 11.43
CA LYS A 32 -12.08 12.63 10.25
C LYS A 32 -11.65 13.86 9.43
N ARG A 33 -11.06 14.86 10.08
CA ARG A 33 -10.59 16.07 9.39
C ARG A 33 -9.23 15.92 8.71
N GLN A 34 -8.46 14.90 9.09
CA GLN A 34 -7.12 14.62 8.54
C GLN A 34 -7.12 13.47 7.54
N ILE A 35 -8.24 12.77 7.36
CA ILE A 35 -8.33 11.56 6.55
C ILE A 35 -9.33 11.76 5.43
N ASN A 36 -8.90 11.46 4.20
CA ASN A 36 -9.76 11.28 3.04
C ASN A 36 -9.76 9.81 2.63
N ILE A 37 -10.93 9.16 2.60
CA ILE A 37 -11.08 7.76 2.22
C ILE A 37 -11.68 7.68 0.83
N ILE A 38 -10.92 7.15 -0.11
CA ILE A 38 -11.34 6.94 -1.49
C ILE A 38 -11.47 5.45 -1.75
N LYS A 39 -12.67 5.01 -2.11
CA LYS A 39 -12.95 3.60 -2.39
C LYS A 39 -12.86 3.34 -3.89
N GLY A 40 -12.02 2.38 -4.27
CA GLY A 40 -11.95 1.94 -5.67
C GLY A 40 -10.69 1.14 -5.97
N ASP A 41 -10.46 0.92 -7.25
CA ASP A 41 -9.27 0.31 -7.80
C ASP A 41 -8.14 1.37 -7.85
N SER A 42 -7.02 1.11 -7.17
CA SER A 42 -5.89 2.04 -7.08
C SER A 42 -5.38 2.46 -8.45
N ASN A 43 -5.26 1.53 -9.37
CA ASN A 43 -4.75 1.80 -10.72
C ASN A 43 -5.64 2.76 -11.54
N LYS A 44 -6.93 2.84 -11.21
CA LYS A 44 -7.85 3.81 -11.83
C LYS A 44 -7.83 5.13 -11.07
N ILE A 45 -7.99 5.03 -9.75
CA ILE A 45 -8.13 6.22 -8.89
C ILE A 45 -6.85 7.05 -8.88
N LEU A 46 -5.68 6.45 -8.73
CA LEU A 46 -4.40 7.17 -8.71
C LEU A 46 -4.12 7.91 -10.01
N ASN A 47 -4.63 7.41 -11.14
CA ASN A 47 -4.48 8.08 -12.42
C ASN A 47 -5.34 9.35 -12.54
N ASP A 48 -6.50 9.35 -11.88
CA ASP A 48 -7.49 10.45 -11.95
C ASP A 48 -7.36 11.45 -10.80
N LEU A 49 -6.66 11.06 -9.73
CA LEU A 49 -6.40 11.94 -8.60
C LEU A 49 -5.33 12.98 -8.97
N ASN A 50 -5.72 14.23 -8.88
CA ASN A 50 -4.75 15.33 -8.86
C ASN A 50 -4.16 15.41 -7.44
N LEU A 51 -3.14 14.60 -7.18
CA LEU A 51 -2.44 14.59 -5.91
C LEU A 51 -1.28 15.58 -6.00
N ASP A 52 -1.21 16.45 -5.02
CA ASP A 52 -0.01 17.23 -4.75
C ASP A 52 1.14 16.30 -4.34
N GLU A 53 2.35 16.84 -4.29
CA GLU A 53 3.53 16.11 -3.87
C GLU A 53 3.36 15.41 -2.50
N ILE A 54 3.54 14.09 -2.47
CA ILE A 54 3.37 13.24 -1.29
C ILE A 54 4.73 12.93 -0.66
N ASP A 55 4.84 13.08 0.65
CA ASP A 55 6.06 12.77 1.41
C ASP A 55 6.22 11.26 1.67
N TYR A 56 5.11 10.56 1.90
CA TYR A 56 5.12 9.16 2.31
C TYR A 56 3.92 8.38 1.78
N VAL A 57 4.19 7.20 1.25
CA VAL A 57 3.17 6.24 0.80
C VAL A 57 3.39 4.91 1.50
N PHE A 58 2.33 4.30 2.00
CA PHE A 58 2.30 2.89 2.38
C PHE A 58 1.51 2.10 1.33
N LEU A 59 2.19 1.26 0.58
CA LEU A 59 1.61 0.43 -0.48
C LEU A 59 1.37 -0.99 0.06
N ASP A 60 0.12 -1.28 0.39
CA ASP A 60 -0.37 -2.59 0.85
C ASP A 60 -1.61 -2.96 0.02
N GLY A 61 -1.39 -3.19 -1.26
CA GLY A 61 -2.43 -3.40 -2.26
C GLY A 61 -2.49 -4.82 -2.80
N GLY A 62 -2.62 -4.94 -4.13
CA GLY A 62 -2.66 -6.24 -4.79
C GLY A 62 -1.28 -6.92 -4.84
N HIS A 63 -1.27 -8.26 -4.85
CA HIS A 63 -0.03 -9.06 -4.86
C HIS A 63 0.39 -9.50 -6.28
N LYS A 64 -0.38 -9.13 -7.31
CA LYS A 64 -0.04 -9.45 -8.70
C LYS A 64 1.02 -8.47 -9.21
N TYR A 65 2.00 -9.01 -9.93
CA TYR A 65 3.07 -8.23 -10.54
C TYR A 65 2.58 -7.00 -11.30
N GLU A 66 1.60 -7.18 -12.21
CA GLU A 66 1.06 -6.09 -13.04
C GLU A 66 0.40 -4.97 -12.22
N THR A 67 -0.28 -5.35 -11.13
CA THR A 67 -0.94 -4.38 -10.23
C THR A 67 0.11 -3.54 -9.51
N VAL A 68 1.09 -4.20 -8.88
CA VAL A 68 2.14 -3.51 -8.11
C VAL A 68 3.01 -2.65 -9.01
N LYS A 69 3.38 -3.16 -10.20
CA LYS A 69 4.16 -2.40 -11.19
C LYS A 69 3.46 -1.10 -11.55
N LYS A 70 2.17 -1.18 -11.87
CA LYS A 70 1.37 -0.01 -12.25
C LYS A 70 1.18 0.97 -11.10
N ASP A 71 0.93 0.48 -9.88
CA ASP A 71 0.85 1.32 -8.69
C ASP A 71 2.16 2.08 -8.47
N LEU A 72 3.32 1.42 -8.58
CA LEU A 72 4.64 2.07 -8.46
C LEU A 72 4.88 3.14 -9.52
N GLU A 73 4.52 2.87 -10.78
CA GLU A 73 4.63 3.83 -11.89
C GLU A 73 3.77 5.08 -11.66
N LEU A 74 2.56 4.91 -11.11
CA LEU A 74 1.66 6.03 -10.80
C LEU A 74 2.15 6.82 -9.58
N LEU A 75 2.60 6.12 -8.53
CA LEU A 75 3.11 6.75 -7.30
C LEU A 75 4.39 7.55 -7.55
N TYR A 76 5.24 7.13 -8.48
CA TYR A 76 6.44 7.87 -8.86
C TYR A 76 6.15 9.33 -9.27
N ARG A 77 5.00 9.55 -9.90
CA ARG A 77 4.63 10.88 -10.41
C ARG A 77 4.19 11.86 -9.31
N VAL A 78 3.81 11.34 -8.16
CA VAL A 78 3.21 12.11 -7.07
C VAL A 78 4.04 12.12 -5.79
N VAL A 79 5.03 11.23 -5.68
CA VAL A 79 5.94 11.20 -4.52
C VAL A 79 7.09 12.18 -4.73
N LYS A 80 7.31 13.06 -3.77
CA LYS A 80 8.37 14.08 -3.77
C LYS A 80 9.77 13.47 -3.95
N ASN A 81 10.69 14.31 -4.38
CA ASN A 81 12.12 14.05 -4.21
C ASN A 81 12.42 13.82 -2.72
N ASN A 82 13.17 12.76 -2.40
CA ASN A 82 13.36 12.25 -1.04
C ASN A 82 12.12 11.67 -0.33
N GLY A 83 10.97 11.64 -0.99
CA GLY A 83 9.78 10.95 -0.48
C GLY A 83 10.00 9.44 -0.37
N VAL A 84 9.12 8.79 0.35
CA VAL A 84 9.23 7.37 0.70
C VAL A 84 8.02 6.59 0.22
N ILE A 85 8.26 5.49 -0.47
CA ILE A 85 7.26 4.45 -0.70
C ILE A 85 7.66 3.22 0.14
N LEU A 86 6.85 2.86 1.12
CA LEU A 86 7.00 1.64 1.90
C LEU A 86 6.02 0.59 1.38
N CYS A 87 6.53 -0.48 0.79
CA CYS A 87 5.73 -1.59 0.26
C CYS A 87 5.68 -2.74 1.28
N ASP A 88 4.48 -3.29 1.54
CA ASP A 88 4.32 -4.54 2.30
C ASP A 88 4.51 -5.77 1.39
N ASP A 89 4.65 -6.94 2.00
CA ASP A 89 4.68 -8.27 1.39
C ASP A 89 5.83 -8.52 0.39
N TYR A 90 6.95 -7.78 0.50
CA TYR A 90 8.05 -7.81 -0.46
C TYR A 90 8.61 -9.22 -0.73
N ASN A 91 8.85 -10.03 0.29
CA ASN A 91 9.48 -11.34 0.11
C ASN A 91 8.66 -12.47 0.73
N LEU A 92 7.35 -12.42 0.54
CA LEU A 92 6.45 -13.45 1.06
C LEU A 92 6.06 -14.44 -0.02
N SER A 93 6.10 -15.73 0.32
CA SER A 93 5.88 -16.85 -0.62
C SER A 93 4.52 -16.80 -1.34
N TYR A 94 3.52 -16.21 -0.70
CA TYR A 94 2.18 -16.05 -1.29
C TYR A 94 2.04 -14.81 -2.20
N ALA A 95 3.05 -13.94 -2.21
CA ALA A 95 3.03 -12.68 -2.96
C ALA A 95 4.27 -12.48 -3.87
N PRO A 96 4.69 -13.47 -4.68
CA PRO A 96 5.92 -13.39 -5.47
C PRO A 96 5.93 -12.26 -6.49
N GLY A 97 4.75 -11.80 -6.91
CA GLY A 97 4.60 -10.67 -7.84
C GLY A 97 5.07 -9.34 -7.26
N VAL A 98 4.96 -9.16 -5.94
CA VAL A 98 5.39 -7.93 -5.26
C VAL A 98 6.89 -7.74 -5.37
N LYS A 99 7.67 -8.76 -4.97
CA LYS A 99 9.13 -8.73 -5.06
C LYS A 99 9.59 -8.47 -6.50
N LYS A 100 9.05 -9.21 -7.47
CA LYS A 100 9.41 -9.06 -8.87
C LYS A 100 9.18 -7.64 -9.39
N ALA A 101 8.03 -7.04 -9.07
CA ALA A 101 7.70 -5.69 -9.52
C ALA A 101 8.62 -4.63 -8.89
N ILE A 102 8.92 -4.76 -7.60
CA ILE A 102 9.81 -3.83 -6.90
C ILE A 102 11.25 -3.95 -7.41
N ASP A 103 11.79 -5.15 -7.55
CA ASP A 103 13.17 -5.37 -8.03
C ASP A 103 13.36 -4.80 -9.45
N GLU A 104 12.38 -5.02 -10.34
CA GLU A 104 12.40 -4.44 -11.69
C GLU A 104 12.31 -2.91 -11.64
N TYR A 105 11.41 -2.36 -10.82
CA TYR A 105 11.24 -0.92 -10.67
C TYR A 105 12.53 -0.22 -10.21
N ILE A 106 13.23 -0.81 -9.23
CA ILE A 106 14.52 -0.30 -8.73
C ILE A 106 15.61 -0.41 -9.80
N SER A 107 15.63 -1.49 -10.60
CA SER A 107 16.66 -1.68 -11.63
C SER A 107 16.59 -0.67 -12.77
N ILE A 108 15.40 -0.15 -13.06
CA ILE A 108 15.17 0.82 -14.14
C ILE A 108 15.38 2.27 -13.64
N ASN A 109 15.12 2.52 -12.37
CA ASN A 109 15.17 3.84 -11.78
C ASN A 109 16.29 3.95 -10.75
N ASN A 110 16.88 5.12 -10.60
CA ASN A 110 17.97 5.35 -9.63
C ASN A 110 17.38 5.57 -8.22
N PHE A 111 16.88 4.50 -7.59
CA PHE A 111 16.28 4.54 -6.27
C PHE A 111 17.12 3.78 -5.25
N ARG A 112 17.04 4.20 -3.99
CA ARG A 112 17.57 3.44 -2.87
C ARG A 112 16.51 2.47 -2.35
N LEU A 113 16.88 1.19 -2.26
CA LEU A 113 16.06 0.14 -1.66
C LEU A 113 16.61 -0.25 -0.29
N LYS A 114 15.74 -0.32 0.71
CA LYS A 114 16.05 -0.87 2.03
C LYS A 114 14.98 -1.88 2.44
N ILE A 115 15.40 -3.06 2.87
CA ILE A 115 14.50 -4.15 3.25
C ILE A 115 14.47 -4.29 4.77
N TYR A 116 13.27 -4.39 5.35
CA TYR A 116 13.05 -4.62 6.76
C TYR A 116 12.34 -5.95 6.97
N ASN A 117 12.91 -6.80 7.83
CA ASN A 117 12.36 -8.10 8.24
C ASN A 117 11.93 -9.00 7.07
N LEU A 118 12.60 -8.89 5.91
CA LEU A 118 12.26 -9.60 4.67
C LEU A 118 10.83 -9.35 4.16
N ARG A 119 10.09 -8.46 4.80
CA ARG A 119 8.69 -8.19 4.52
C ARG A 119 8.44 -6.83 3.90
N PHE A 120 9.08 -5.79 4.43
CA PHE A 120 8.84 -4.42 3.96
C PHE A 120 9.99 -3.96 3.07
N ALA A 121 9.64 -3.35 1.94
CA ALA A 121 10.59 -2.70 1.04
C ALA A 121 10.38 -1.18 1.08
N GLU A 122 11.36 -0.44 1.59
CA GLU A 122 11.42 1.02 1.54
C GLU A 122 12.14 1.46 0.27
N ILE A 123 11.45 2.22 -0.56
CA ILE A 123 11.95 2.81 -1.80
C ILE A 123 12.06 4.32 -1.58
N ARG A 124 13.25 4.89 -1.82
CA ARG A 124 13.49 6.34 -1.78
C ARG A 124 13.96 6.85 -3.12
N ASN A 125 13.31 7.90 -3.59
CA ASN A 125 13.83 8.71 -4.68
C ASN A 125 15.04 9.49 -4.16
N ILE A 126 16.19 9.36 -4.84
CA ILE A 126 17.47 10.02 -4.46
C ILE A 126 17.91 11.06 -5.48
N ASN A 127 17.03 11.42 -6.42
CA ASN A 127 17.29 12.46 -7.42
C ASN A 127 17.03 13.86 -6.87
#